data_e2f9ebf0e54f3dbeb8c422e0f0effd8d
#
_entry.id   e2f9ebf0e54f3dbeb8c422e0f0effd8d
#
_cell.length_a   1.000
_cell.length_b   1.000
_cell.length_c   1.000
_cell.angle_alpha   90.00
_cell.angle_beta   90.00
_cell.angle_gamma   90.00
#
_symmetry.space_group_name_H-M   'P 1'
#
loop_
_entity.id
_entity.type
_entity.pdbx_description
1 polymer ?
#
loop_
_entity_poly.entity_id
_entity_poly.type
_entity_poly.pdbx_seq_one_letter_code
_entity_poly.pdbx_strand_id
1 'polypeptide(L)'
;VTRILGATDAAASGPEHVEEAVAYDAILLASFGGPEGQDDVIPFLRNVTRGRGIPEERLEEVAHHYRAFGGVSPINDQNRELKAALEAELARRGIDLPVIWGNRNWNPYLSDALTEANERGFKKLIAVGTSAYSSYSSCRQYREDYAIALEQTGLEGTIQIDKVRQFFDHPGFVQPFIDGVREGLAKVAAQGIAPEKTHVLFATHSIPSTDAAKSGPDFRGFGEGGAYAAQHLAVAEVVMAAQASDSPDAPLPAHSLVYQSRSGPPSMPWLEPDINDAIDALAADGIEAVVIVPVGFISDHMEVKWDLDTEALETAGGHNMFAVRVPTPGVHPAFVTGLVDLVLERRDGVPAADRPALTKLGPWYDVCRPGCCENVRLGFKRAAAGVAP
;
A
#
# COMPACT_ATOMS: atom_id res chain seq x y z
N VAL A 1 21.88 -7.39 10.67
CA VAL A 1 21.38 -8.67 10.14
C VAL A 1 19.97 -8.88 10.65
N THR A 2 19.00 -8.79 9.77
CA THR A 2 17.61 -9.06 10.14
C THR A 2 17.38 -10.56 10.29
N ARG A 3 16.63 -10.96 11.32
CA ARG A 3 16.30 -12.35 11.60
C ARG A 3 14.80 -12.58 11.62
N ILE A 4 14.39 -13.83 11.50
CA ILE A 4 13.02 -14.23 11.72
C ILE A 4 12.72 -14.19 13.22
N LEU A 5 11.73 -13.36 13.62
CA LEU A 5 11.35 -13.19 15.02
C LEU A 5 10.38 -14.29 15.47
N GLY A 6 10.67 -14.92 16.58
CA GLY A 6 9.78 -15.83 17.28
C GLY A 6 9.00 -15.14 18.40
N ALA A 7 8.02 -15.82 18.99
CA ALA A 7 7.22 -15.27 20.10
C ALA A 7 8.05 -14.88 21.32
N THR A 8 9.18 -15.56 21.55
CA THR A 8 10.13 -15.29 22.65
C THR A 8 10.97 -14.04 22.42
N ASP A 9 10.99 -13.48 21.20
CA ASP A 9 11.77 -12.29 20.86
C ASP A 9 11.03 -10.98 21.13
N ALA A 10 9.88 -11.01 21.78
CA ALA A 10 9.06 -9.84 22.06
C ALA A 10 9.78 -8.72 22.83
N ALA A 11 10.79 -9.07 23.61
CA ALA A 11 11.63 -8.12 24.35
C ALA A 11 12.83 -7.59 23.54
N ALA A 12 13.09 -8.13 22.34
CA ALA A 12 14.21 -7.68 21.52
C ALA A 12 13.98 -6.24 21.07
N SER A 13 14.91 -5.36 21.37
CA SER A 13 14.91 -3.97 20.92
C SER A 13 16.18 -3.69 20.14
N GLY A 14 16.05 -3.03 19.01
CA GLY A 14 17.17 -2.58 18.18
C GLY A 14 16.90 -1.18 17.65
N PRO A 15 17.83 -0.59 16.89
CA PRO A 15 17.61 0.70 16.26
C PRO A 15 16.43 0.63 15.29
N GLU A 16 15.64 1.69 15.24
CA GLU A 16 14.52 1.83 14.30
C GLU A 16 15.00 2.13 12.89
N HIS A 17 16.15 2.80 12.79
CA HIS A 17 16.81 3.13 11.53
C HIS A 17 18.16 2.40 11.46
N VAL A 18 18.49 1.93 10.27
CA VAL A 18 19.77 1.28 10.00
C VAL A 18 20.63 2.24 9.21
N GLU A 19 21.67 2.74 9.87
CA GLU A 19 22.61 3.73 9.32
C GLU A 19 23.96 3.10 8.91
N GLU A 20 24.02 1.76 8.88
CA GLU A 20 25.15 1.03 8.34
C GLU A 20 24.85 0.61 6.89
N ALA A 21 25.83 0.79 6.01
CA ALA A 21 25.72 0.34 4.64
C ALA A 21 25.65 -1.18 4.54
N VAL A 22 24.75 -1.70 3.72
CA VAL A 22 24.51 -3.12 3.52
C VAL A 22 24.49 -3.45 2.03
N ALA A 23 25.39 -4.31 1.58
CA ALA A 23 25.34 -4.81 0.21
C ALA A 23 24.17 -5.80 0.04
N TYR A 24 23.34 -5.59 -0.97
CA TYR A 24 22.29 -6.48 -1.38
C TYR A 24 22.60 -7.10 -2.74
N ASP A 25 22.16 -8.34 -2.95
CA ASP A 25 22.35 -9.08 -4.21
C ASP A 25 21.21 -8.84 -5.19
N ALA A 26 20.00 -8.55 -4.69
CA ALA A 26 18.82 -8.27 -5.51
C ALA A 26 17.75 -7.50 -4.73
N ILE A 27 16.83 -6.87 -5.48
CA ILE A 27 15.57 -6.32 -4.98
C ILE A 27 14.51 -7.41 -5.07
N LEU A 28 13.76 -7.66 -3.98
CA LEU A 28 12.56 -8.47 -3.96
C LEU A 28 11.34 -7.55 -4.04
N LEU A 29 10.74 -7.42 -5.22
CA LEU A 29 9.44 -6.77 -5.38
C LEU A 29 8.37 -7.73 -4.88
N ALA A 30 7.72 -7.40 -3.77
CA ALA A 30 6.71 -8.23 -3.13
C ALA A 30 5.33 -7.60 -3.29
N SER A 31 4.39 -8.34 -3.86
CA SER A 31 3.05 -7.84 -4.14
C SER A 31 1.95 -8.78 -3.62
N PHE A 32 0.72 -8.31 -3.72
CA PHE A 32 -0.47 -9.08 -3.33
C PHE A 32 -0.78 -10.21 -4.31
N GLY A 33 -0.65 -9.93 -5.62
CA GLY A 33 -1.04 -10.84 -6.69
C GLY A 33 -2.54 -10.81 -7.01
N GLY A 34 -2.90 -11.32 -8.17
CA GLY A 34 -4.30 -11.39 -8.60
C GLY A 34 -4.50 -12.42 -9.71
N PRO A 35 -5.76 -12.83 -9.97
CA PRO A 35 -6.07 -13.77 -11.03
C PRO A 35 -5.82 -13.16 -12.41
N GLU A 36 -5.42 -13.99 -13.35
CA GLU A 36 -5.13 -13.62 -14.75
C GLU A 36 -6.15 -14.20 -15.74
N GLY A 37 -7.22 -14.80 -15.23
CA GLY A 37 -8.31 -15.36 -16.05
C GLY A 37 -9.46 -15.86 -15.20
N GLN A 38 -10.58 -16.20 -15.87
CA GLN A 38 -11.81 -16.65 -15.22
C GLN A 38 -11.60 -17.88 -14.32
N ASP A 39 -10.78 -18.82 -14.75
CA ASP A 39 -10.53 -20.07 -14.03
C ASP A 39 -9.67 -19.85 -12.77
N ASP A 40 -8.95 -18.72 -12.70
CA ASP A 40 -8.09 -18.37 -11.56
C ASP A 40 -8.87 -17.76 -10.40
N VAL A 41 -10.06 -17.16 -10.65
CA VAL A 41 -10.76 -16.32 -9.69
C VAL A 41 -11.07 -17.05 -8.39
N ILE A 42 -11.76 -18.18 -8.43
CA ILE A 42 -12.11 -18.93 -7.22
C ILE A 42 -10.89 -19.52 -6.51
N PRO A 43 -9.91 -20.15 -7.21
CA PRO A 43 -8.67 -20.58 -6.57
C PRO A 43 -7.90 -19.43 -5.87
N PHE A 44 -7.83 -18.25 -6.50
CA PHE A 44 -7.23 -17.06 -5.91
C PHE A 44 -7.98 -16.61 -4.63
N LEU A 45 -9.31 -16.49 -4.68
CA LEU A 45 -10.11 -16.09 -3.52
C LEU A 45 -9.97 -17.07 -2.36
N ARG A 46 -9.89 -18.38 -2.63
CA ARG A 46 -9.60 -19.39 -1.61
C ARG A 46 -8.21 -19.20 -0.99
N ASN A 47 -7.21 -18.80 -1.77
CA ASN A 47 -5.88 -18.48 -1.24
C ASN A 47 -5.91 -17.25 -0.33
N VAL A 48 -6.56 -16.17 -0.76
CA VAL A 48 -6.70 -14.93 0.01
C VAL A 48 -7.42 -15.15 1.34
N THR A 49 -8.44 -16.01 1.34
CA THR A 49 -9.30 -16.26 2.51
C THR A 49 -8.90 -17.49 3.32
N ARG A 50 -7.78 -18.13 2.99
CA ARG A 50 -7.33 -19.37 3.64
C ARG A 50 -7.28 -19.21 5.16
N GLY A 51 -7.93 -20.16 5.86
CA GLY A 51 -7.97 -20.20 7.32
C GLY A 51 -8.92 -19.20 7.97
N ARG A 52 -9.69 -18.44 7.18
CA ARG A 52 -10.67 -17.46 7.71
C ARG A 52 -12.10 -18.02 7.82
N GLY A 53 -12.35 -19.24 7.33
CA GLY A 53 -13.68 -19.87 7.40
C GLY A 53 -14.76 -19.16 6.59
N ILE A 54 -14.39 -18.52 5.47
CA ILE A 54 -15.33 -17.81 4.59
C ILE A 54 -16.15 -18.86 3.81
N PRO A 55 -17.50 -18.78 3.82
CA PRO A 55 -18.35 -19.67 3.04
C PRO A 55 -18.13 -19.53 1.54
N GLU A 56 -18.30 -20.63 0.78
CA GLU A 56 -18.11 -20.65 -0.68
C GLU A 56 -19.07 -19.68 -1.39
N GLU A 57 -20.30 -19.54 -0.89
CA GLU A 57 -21.30 -18.58 -1.43
C GLU A 57 -20.76 -17.14 -1.39
N ARG A 58 -20.03 -16.78 -0.31
CA ARG A 58 -19.43 -15.45 -0.21
C ARG A 58 -18.26 -15.28 -1.19
N LEU A 59 -17.50 -16.34 -1.46
CA LEU A 59 -16.46 -16.30 -2.49
C LEU A 59 -17.06 -16.09 -3.89
N GLU A 60 -18.20 -16.72 -4.18
CA GLU A 60 -18.92 -16.54 -5.46
C GLU A 60 -19.46 -15.10 -5.61
N GLU A 61 -19.96 -14.47 -4.55
CA GLU A 61 -20.38 -13.08 -4.57
C GLU A 61 -19.19 -12.16 -4.96
N VAL A 62 -18.03 -12.33 -4.31
CA VAL A 62 -16.82 -11.55 -4.64
C VAL A 62 -16.29 -11.91 -6.03
N ALA A 63 -16.39 -13.17 -6.45
CA ALA A 63 -15.98 -13.62 -7.78
C ALA A 63 -16.77 -12.92 -8.90
N HIS A 64 -18.02 -12.50 -8.62
CA HIS A 64 -18.81 -11.73 -9.59
C HIS A 64 -18.09 -10.45 -10.02
N HIS A 65 -17.47 -9.73 -9.08
CA HIS A 65 -16.70 -8.52 -9.38
C HIS A 65 -15.54 -8.81 -10.36
N TYR A 66 -14.77 -9.86 -10.09
CA TYR A 66 -13.69 -10.28 -11.00
C TYR A 66 -14.21 -10.68 -12.37
N ARG A 67 -15.30 -11.47 -12.40
CA ARG A 67 -15.89 -11.96 -13.66
C ARG A 67 -16.44 -10.84 -14.54
N ALA A 68 -16.95 -9.75 -13.95
CA ALA A 68 -17.39 -8.56 -14.66
C ALA A 68 -16.26 -7.90 -15.46
N PHE A 69 -15.01 -8.08 -15.00
CA PHE A 69 -13.78 -7.62 -15.66
C PHE A 69 -13.00 -8.75 -16.36
N GLY A 70 -13.70 -9.78 -16.83
CA GLY A 70 -13.08 -10.89 -17.58
C GLY A 70 -12.27 -11.86 -16.72
N GLY A 71 -12.37 -11.79 -15.37
CA GLY A 71 -11.62 -12.64 -14.44
C GLY A 71 -10.18 -12.19 -14.21
N VAL A 72 -9.78 -11.02 -14.73
CA VAL A 72 -8.41 -10.52 -14.67
C VAL A 72 -8.32 -9.34 -13.70
N SER A 73 -7.42 -9.44 -12.72
CA SER A 73 -7.00 -8.29 -11.93
C SER A 73 -5.81 -7.59 -12.63
N PRO A 74 -5.81 -6.26 -12.76
CA PRO A 74 -4.70 -5.57 -13.42
C PRO A 74 -3.39 -5.60 -12.62
N ILE A 75 -3.40 -6.05 -11.37
CA ILE A 75 -2.28 -5.95 -10.43
C ILE A 75 -1.01 -6.67 -10.92
N ASN A 76 -1.14 -7.85 -11.54
CA ASN A 76 0.02 -8.59 -12.01
C ASN A 76 0.70 -7.91 -13.21
N ASP A 77 -0.08 -7.39 -14.14
CA ASP A 77 0.48 -6.63 -15.28
C ASP A 77 1.15 -5.34 -14.80
N GLN A 78 0.52 -4.61 -13.90
CA GLN A 78 1.13 -3.41 -13.30
C GLN A 78 2.41 -3.73 -12.50
N ASN A 79 2.49 -4.90 -11.85
CA ASN A 79 3.72 -5.33 -11.20
C ASN A 79 4.83 -5.70 -12.22
N ARG A 80 4.48 -6.29 -13.37
CA ARG A 80 5.45 -6.52 -14.46
C ARG A 80 5.97 -5.20 -15.02
N GLU A 81 5.09 -4.23 -15.22
CA GLU A 81 5.45 -2.87 -15.66
C GLU A 81 6.34 -2.18 -14.63
N LEU A 82 5.97 -2.24 -13.34
CA LEU A 82 6.75 -1.64 -12.26
C LEU A 82 8.15 -2.29 -12.14
N LYS A 83 8.22 -3.63 -12.24
CA LYS A 83 9.51 -4.34 -12.27
C LYS A 83 10.38 -3.84 -13.41
N ALA A 84 9.84 -3.78 -14.63
CA ALA A 84 10.57 -3.31 -15.81
C ALA A 84 11.02 -1.85 -15.66
N ALA A 85 10.17 -0.99 -15.10
CA ALA A 85 10.51 0.40 -14.86
C ALA A 85 11.61 0.56 -13.79
N LEU A 86 11.59 -0.24 -12.73
CA LEU A 86 12.66 -0.28 -11.71
C LEU A 86 13.99 -0.74 -12.33
N GLU A 87 13.99 -1.79 -13.13
CA GLU A 87 15.19 -2.28 -13.83
C GLU A 87 15.77 -1.23 -14.79
N ALA A 88 14.90 -0.52 -15.52
CA ALA A 88 15.31 0.57 -16.40
C ALA A 88 15.91 1.75 -15.61
N GLU A 89 15.33 2.14 -14.50
CA GLU A 89 15.83 3.22 -13.65
C GLU A 89 17.17 2.87 -12.99
N LEU A 90 17.32 1.63 -12.50
CA LEU A 90 18.58 1.11 -11.97
C LEU A 90 19.68 1.13 -13.03
N ALA A 91 19.38 0.64 -14.23
CA ALA A 91 20.32 0.67 -15.36
C ALA A 91 20.71 2.11 -15.75
N ARG A 92 19.74 3.04 -15.78
CA ARG A 92 20.00 4.47 -16.05
C ARG A 92 20.97 5.07 -15.02
N ARG A 93 20.93 4.61 -13.77
CA ARG A 93 21.84 5.05 -12.69
C ARG A 93 23.15 4.27 -12.65
N GLY A 94 23.36 3.28 -13.52
CA GLY A 94 24.54 2.42 -13.51
C GLY A 94 24.62 1.48 -12.30
N ILE A 95 23.45 1.09 -11.75
CA ILE A 95 23.34 0.22 -10.58
C ILE A 95 23.02 -1.20 -11.06
N ASP A 96 23.93 -2.12 -10.78
CA ASP A 96 23.75 -3.55 -11.08
C ASP A 96 23.07 -4.23 -9.86
N LEU A 97 21.75 -4.16 -9.82
CA LEU A 97 20.93 -4.77 -8.77
C LEU A 97 19.66 -5.34 -9.41
N PRO A 98 19.62 -6.66 -9.70
CA PRO A 98 18.48 -7.27 -10.36
C PRO A 98 17.22 -7.22 -9.50
N VAL A 99 16.05 -7.21 -10.17
CA VAL A 99 14.74 -7.24 -9.52
C VAL A 99 14.10 -8.60 -9.73
N ILE A 100 13.81 -9.31 -8.65
CA ILE A 100 12.98 -10.52 -8.63
C ILE A 100 11.59 -10.16 -8.10
N TRP A 101 10.55 -10.84 -8.57
CA TRP A 101 9.17 -10.53 -8.21
C TRP A 101 8.43 -11.77 -7.70
N GLY A 102 7.70 -11.60 -6.60
CA GLY A 102 6.85 -12.63 -6.05
C GLY A 102 5.61 -12.05 -5.36
N ASN A 103 4.52 -12.79 -5.46
CA ASN A 103 3.23 -12.44 -4.88
C ASN A 103 2.92 -13.29 -3.65
N ARG A 104 2.02 -12.78 -2.83
CA ARG A 104 1.51 -13.46 -1.63
C ARG A 104 0.45 -14.50 -1.96
N ASN A 105 -0.48 -14.16 -2.86
CA ASN A 105 -1.72 -14.92 -3.02
C ASN A 105 -1.89 -15.57 -4.40
N TRP A 106 -1.04 -15.27 -5.37
CA TRP A 106 -1.09 -15.84 -6.72
C TRP A 106 0.29 -15.91 -7.37
N ASN A 107 0.38 -16.60 -8.50
CA ASN A 107 1.63 -16.75 -9.27
C ASN A 107 2.17 -15.41 -9.82
N PRO A 108 3.51 -15.27 -9.89
CA PRO A 108 4.52 -16.09 -9.22
C PRO A 108 4.48 -15.89 -7.71
N TYR A 109 4.63 -16.96 -6.93
CA TYR A 109 4.61 -16.84 -5.48
C TYR A 109 5.95 -16.32 -4.92
N LEU A 110 5.94 -15.79 -3.68
CA LEU A 110 7.16 -15.41 -2.97
C LEU A 110 8.14 -16.58 -2.83
N SER A 111 7.64 -17.80 -2.66
CA SER A 111 8.46 -19.03 -2.64
C SER A 111 9.21 -19.26 -3.96
N ASP A 112 8.56 -18.96 -5.09
CA ASP A 112 9.17 -19.10 -6.41
C ASP A 112 10.30 -18.07 -6.59
N ALA A 113 10.05 -16.82 -6.18
CA ALA A 113 11.04 -15.76 -6.20
C ALA A 113 12.26 -16.06 -5.31
N LEU A 114 12.05 -16.66 -4.13
CA LEU A 114 13.14 -17.06 -3.25
C LEU A 114 13.93 -18.27 -3.82
N THR A 115 13.25 -19.18 -4.49
CA THR A 115 13.90 -20.29 -5.19
C THR A 115 14.80 -19.76 -6.32
N GLU A 116 14.27 -18.84 -7.15
CA GLU A 116 15.05 -18.14 -8.19
C GLU A 116 16.27 -17.44 -7.58
N ALA A 117 16.08 -16.70 -6.48
CA ALA A 117 17.16 -16.00 -5.80
C ALA A 117 18.27 -16.97 -5.37
N ASN A 118 17.92 -18.13 -4.80
CA ASN A 118 18.88 -19.12 -4.36
C ASN A 118 19.62 -19.78 -5.53
N GLU A 119 18.91 -20.10 -6.63
CA GLU A 119 19.50 -20.66 -7.86
C GLU A 119 20.51 -19.69 -8.49
N ARG A 120 20.24 -18.37 -8.41
CA ARG A 120 21.14 -17.31 -8.86
C ARG A 120 22.27 -17.01 -7.86
N GLY A 121 22.31 -17.67 -6.71
CA GLY A 121 23.33 -17.50 -5.68
C GLY A 121 23.14 -16.28 -4.78
N PHE A 122 21.99 -15.60 -4.83
CA PHE A 122 21.68 -14.44 -4.01
C PHE A 122 21.47 -14.85 -2.54
N LYS A 123 22.02 -14.08 -1.61
CA LYS A 123 21.97 -14.35 -0.17
C LYS A 123 21.35 -13.21 0.64
N LYS A 124 21.38 -11.99 0.10
CA LYS A 124 20.85 -10.81 0.76
C LYS A 124 19.92 -10.05 -0.14
N LEU A 125 18.64 -9.98 0.21
CA LEU A 125 17.62 -9.31 -0.55
C LEU A 125 17.12 -8.07 0.19
N ILE A 126 16.84 -6.99 -0.59
CA ILE A 126 16.10 -5.84 -0.09
C ILE A 126 14.68 -5.90 -0.63
N ALA A 127 13.70 -6.08 0.24
CA ALA A 127 12.29 -6.18 -0.15
C ALA A 127 11.64 -4.79 -0.28
N VAL A 128 10.95 -4.60 -1.40
CA VAL A 128 10.01 -3.51 -1.64
C VAL A 128 8.61 -4.12 -1.65
N GLY A 129 7.86 -3.95 -0.56
CA GLY A 129 6.45 -4.34 -0.51
C GLY A 129 5.59 -3.30 -1.23
N THR A 130 4.62 -3.76 -2.02
CA THR A 130 3.72 -2.86 -2.76
C THR A 130 2.64 -2.26 -1.86
N SER A 131 3.04 -1.76 -0.70
CA SER A 131 2.18 -1.11 0.29
C SER A 131 2.98 -0.07 1.08
N ALA A 132 2.49 1.19 1.03
CA ALA A 132 3.22 2.34 1.57
C ALA A 132 2.98 2.59 3.06
N TYR A 133 1.86 2.13 3.61
CA TYR A 133 1.37 2.49 4.93
C TYR A 133 1.57 1.41 5.99
N SER A 134 1.34 1.76 7.26
CA SER A 134 1.52 0.86 8.39
C SER A 134 0.20 0.23 8.82
N SER A 135 0.05 -1.06 8.65
CA SER A 135 -1.02 -1.88 9.24
C SER A 135 -0.61 -3.35 9.28
N TYR A 136 -1.45 -4.19 9.87
CA TYR A 136 -1.24 -5.64 9.78
C TYR A 136 -1.19 -6.11 8.33
N SER A 137 -2.23 -5.80 7.54
CA SER A 137 -2.36 -6.25 6.15
C SER A 137 -1.34 -5.61 5.20
N SER A 138 -0.83 -4.43 5.54
CA SER A 138 0.17 -3.71 4.75
C SER A 138 1.59 -4.22 4.99
N CYS A 139 2.23 -3.81 6.10
CA CYS A 139 3.64 -4.09 6.32
C CYS A 139 3.88 -5.37 7.12
N ARG A 140 3.05 -5.68 8.15
CA ARG A 140 3.32 -6.83 9.02
C ARG A 140 3.10 -8.15 8.29
N GLN A 141 2.01 -8.28 7.56
CA GLN A 141 1.68 -9.52 6.87
C GLN A 141 2.69 -9.85 5.76
N TYR A 142 3.25 -8.85 5.05
CA TYR A 142 4.36 -9.10 4.12
C TYR A 142 5.57 -9.70 4.81
N ARG A 143 5.91 -9.22 6.01
CA ARG A 143 7.01 -9.76 6.80
C ARG A 143 6.75 -11.20 7.28
N GLU A 144 5.50 -11.53 7.59
CA GLU A 144 5.08 -12.90 7.92
C GLU A 144 5.18 -13.80 6.68
N ASP A 145 4.75 -13.32 5.52
CA ASP A 145 4.82 -14.06 4.26
C ASP A 145 6.28 -14.31 3.81
N TYR A 146 7.21 -13.39 4.07
CA TYR A 146 8.64 -13.65 3.84
C TYR A 146 9.15 -14.79 4.73
N ALA A 147 8.77 -14.81 6.00
CA ALA A 147 9.16 -15.89 6.91
C ALA A 147 8.56 -17.24 6.48
N ILE A 148 7.29 -17.26 6.07
CA ILE A 148 6.60 -18.44 5.56
C ILE A 148 7.28 -18.95 4.27
N ALA A 149 7.61 -18.08 3.34
CA ALA A 149 8.25 -18.45 2.09
C ALA A 149 9.68 -19.01 2.32
N LEU A 150 10.44 -18.42 3.25
CA LEU A 150 11.76 -18.96 3.66
C LEU A 150 11.64 -20.36 4.28
N GLU A 151 10.64 -20.59 5.14
CA GLU A 151 10.37 -21.89 5.75
C GLU A 151 9.96 -22.93 4.69
N GLN A 152 9.01 -22.59 3.80
CA GLN A 152 8.51 -23.47 2.75
C GLN A 152 9.60 -23.91 1.77
N THR A 153 10.57 -23.05 1.49
CA THR A 153 11.69 -23.32 0.58
C THR A 153 12.91 -23.93 1.28
N GLY A 154 12.90 -24.01 2.62
CA GLY A 154 14.06 -24.46 3.39
C GLY A 154 15.25 -23.49 3.35
N LEU A 155 15.02 -22.23 3.00
CA LEU A 155 16.07 -21.21 2.83
C LEU A 155 16.28 -20.34 4.07
N GLU A 156 15.68 -20.71 5.22
CA GLU A 156 15.97 -20.09 6.51
C GLU A 156 17.46 -20.15 6.83
N GLY A 157 18.06 -19.03 7.20
CA GLY A 157 19.51 -18.94 7.45
C GLY A 157 20.39 -18.92 6.19
N THR A 158 19.82 -19.20 5.01
CA THR A 158 20.53 -19.14 3.73
C THR A 158 20.30 -17.80 3.02
N ILE A 159 19.07 -17.32 2.99
CA ILE A 159 18.70 -16.02 2.43
C ILE A 159 18.26 -15.09 3.57
N GLN A 160 18.80 -13.87 3.56
CA GLN A 160 18.40 -12.79 4.42
C GLN A 160 17.53 -11.81 3.65
N ILE A 161 16.45 -11.35 4.26
CA ILE A 161 15.55 -10.37 3.67
C ILE A 161 15.47 -9.16 4.60
N ASP A 162 15.94 -8.03 4.13
CA ASP A 162 15.67 -6.72 4.70
C ASP A 162 14.53 -6.05 3.90
N LYS A 163 13.97 -4.96 4.40
CA LYS A 163 12.95 -4.21 3.68
C LYS A 163 13.29 -2.73 3.65
N VAL A 164 12.79 -2.01 2.66
CA VAL A 164 12.72 -0.56 2.71
C VAL A 164 11.74 -0.13 3.81
N ARG A 165 11.90 1.09 4.32
CA ARG A 165 10.92 1.67 5.26
C ARG A 165 9.53 1.77 4.62
N GLN A 166 8.46 1.93 5.42
CA GLN A 166 7.19 2.36 4.87
C GLN A 166 7.36 3.77 4.29
N PHE A 167 6.84 3.98 3.08
CA PHE A 167 7.24 5.10 2.24
C PHE A 167 6.10 6.08 1.92
N PHE A 168 5.02 6.06 2.73
CA PHE A 168 3.89 6.97 2.57
C PHE A 168 4.30 8.45 2.54
N ASP A 169 5.40 8.79 3.20
CA ASP A 169 5.93 10.14 3.35
C ASP A 169 7.03 10.51 2.33
N HIS A 170 7.44 9.55 1.48
CA HIS A 170 8.49 9.77 0.51
C HIS A 170 8.00 10.67 -0.65
N PRO A 171 8.77 11.70 -1.07
CA PRO A 171 8.36 12.60 -2.15
C PRO A 171 7.96 11.86 -3.43
N GLY A 172 8.68 10.81 -3.80
CA GLY A 172 8.37 10.01 -4.98
C GLY A 172 7.01 9.31 -4.91
N PHE A 173 6.54 8.93 -3.72
CA PHE A 173 5.22 8.34 -3.54
C PHE A 173 4.10 9.38 -3.54
N VAL A 174 4.34 10.55 -2.97
CA VAL A 174 3.32 11.60 -2.83
C VAL A 174 3.12 12.39 -4.13
N GLN A 175 4.19 12.58 -4.94
CA GLN A 175 4.14 13.37 -6.17
C GLN A 175 3.06 12.93 -7.17
N PRO A 176 2.87 11.63 -7.47
CA PRO A 176 1.78 11.18 -8.35
C PRO A 176 0.40 11.67 -7.92
N PHE A 177 0.14 11.71 -6.61
CA PHE A 177 -1.14 12.21 -6.08
C PHE A 177 -1.26 13.73 -6.17
N ILE A 178 -0.16 14.48 -5.98
CA ILE A 178 -0.14 15.94 -6.20
C ILE A 178 -0.51 16.25 -7.65
N ASP A 179 0.13 15.57 -8.60
CA ASP A 179 -0.11 15.77 -10.03
C ASP A 179 -1.53 15.33 -10.41
N GLY A 180 -1.98 14.17 -9.92
CA GLY A 180 -3.30 13.65 -10.18
C GLY A 180 -4.42 14.54 -9.62
N VAL A 181 -4.29 15.09 -8.41
CA VAL A 181 -5.28 16.02 -7.84
C VAL A 181 -5.32 17.31 -8.65
N ARG A 182 -4.15 17.85 -9.07
CA ARG A 182 -4.08 19.02 -9.95
C ARG A 182 -4.88 18.80 -11.24
N GLU A 183 -4.65 17.67 -11.89
CA GLU A 183 -5.36 17.31 -13.13
C GLU A 183 -6.87 17.09 -12.88
N GLY A 184 -7.21 16.43 -11.77
CA GLY A 184 -8.60 16.19 -11.36
C GLY A 184 -9.36 17.50 -11.14
N LEU A 185 -8.77 18.43 -10.40
CA LEU A 185 -9.35 19.75 -10.15
C LEU A 185 -9.49 20.58 -11.44
N ALA A 186 -8.49 20.48 -12.35
CA ALA A 186 -8.61 21.13 -13.66
C ALA A 186 -9.78 20.58 -14.50
N LYS A 187 -10.03 19.27 -14.44
CA LYS A 187 -11.19 18.65 -15.10
C LYS A 187 -12.51 19.13 -14.50
N VAL A 188 -12.61 19.27 -13.18
CA VAL A 188 -13.79 19.82 -12.48
C VAL A 188 -14.01 21.28 -12.90
N ALA A 189 -12.95 22.10 -12.86
CA ALA A 189 -13.04 23.50 -13.27
C ALA A 189 -13.50 23.68 -14.74
N ALA A 190 -13.09 22.75 -15.62
CA ALA A 190 -13.54 22.74 -17.02
C ALA A 190 -15.05 22.46 -17.17
N GLN A 191 -15.73 21.90 -16.16
CA GLN A 191 -17.19 21.76 -16.09
C GLN A 191 -17.87 23.04 -15.58
N GLY A 192 -17.10 24.06 -15.19
CA GLY A 192 -17.64 25.30 -14.61
C GLY A 192 -18.05 25.15 -13.14
N ILE A 193 -17.62 24.08 -12.46
CA ILE A 193 -17.96 23.82 -11.06
C ILE A 193 -16.94 24.56 -10.17
N ALA A 194 -17.46 25.31 -9.20
CA ALA A 194 -16.64 26.10 -8.30
C ALA A 194 -15.96 25.22 -7.21
N PRO A 195 -14.81 25.65 -6.66
CA PRO A 195 -14.11 24.90 -5.61
C PRO A 195 -14.97 24.62 -4.37
N GLU A 196 -15.86 25.55 -3.99
CA GLU A 196 -16.78 25.40 -2.83
C GLU A 196 -17.86 24.33 -3.07
N LYS A 197 -18.07 23.94 -4.34
CA LYS A 197 -18.96 22.89 -4.78
C LYS A 197 -18.23 21.58 -5.12
N THR A 198 -16.96 21.53 -4.83
CA THR A 198 -16.07 20.40 -5.10
C THR A 198 -15.56 19.83 -3.79
N HIS A 199 -15.39 18.51 -3.71
CA HIS A 199 -14.76 17.84 -2.58
C HIS A 199 -13.70 16.83 -3.07
N VAL A 200 -12.57 16.75 -2.37
CA VAL A 200 -11.52 15.75 -2.67
C VAL A 200 -11.63 14.62 -1.66
N LEU A 201 -11.91 13.41 -2.15
CA LEU A 201 -12.04 12.19 -1.36
C LEU A 201 -10.75 11.36 -1.45
N PHE A 202 -9.98 11.32 -0.37
CA PHE A 202 -8.81 10.44 -0.26
C PHE A 202 -9.28 9.06 0.18
N ALA A 203 -9.23 8.09 -0.73
CA ALA A 203 -9.76 6.75 -0.52
C ALA A 203 -8.67 5.75 -0.17
N THR A 204 -8.96 4.89 0.82
CA THR A 204 -8.11 3.76 1.22
C THR A 204 -8.97 2.56 1.63
N HIS A 205 -8.37 1.37 1.66
CA HIS A 205 -9.07 0.17 2.15
C HIS A 205 -9.45 0.31 3.62
N SER A 206 -10.70 0.05 3.97
CA SER A 206 -11.10 -0.05 5.37
C SER A 206 -10.43 -1.25 6.03
N ILE A 207 -10.08 -1.10 7.29
CA ILE A 207 -9.56 -2.19 8.12
C ILE A 207 -10.31 -2.24 9.44
N PRO A 208 -10.33 -3.39 10.14
CA PRO A 208 -10.94 -3.47 11.46
C PRO A 208 -10.36 -2.42 12.42
N SER A 209 -11.22 -1.75 13.17
CA SER A 209 -10.80 -0.69 14.11
C SER A 209 -9.76 -1.19 15.13
N THR A 210 -9.83 -2.47 15.51
CA THR A 210 -8.82 -3.10 16.39
C THR A 210 -7.46 -3.22 15.73
N ASP A 211 -7.40 -3.52 14.43
CA ASP A 211 -6.14 -3.62 13.68
C ASP A 211 -5.58 -2.22 13.39
N ALA A 212 -6.47 -1.25 13.15
CA ALA A 212 -6.09 0.15 13.00
C ALA A 212 -5.45 0.71 14.28
N ALA A 213 -6.10 0.50 15.43
CA ALA A 213 -5.58 0.94 16.72
C ALA A 213 -4.22 0.33 17.08
N LYS A 214 -3.88 -0.83 16.51
CA LYS A 214 -2.59 -1.51 16.67
C LYS A 214 -1.59 -1.22 15.55
N SER A 215 -1.93 -0.37 14.60
CA SER A 215 -1.02 0.01 13.53
C SER A 215 0.06 0.99 14.02
N GLY A 216 1.29 0.76 13.60
CA GLY A 216 2.47 1.53 14.02
C GLY A 216 2.94 1.19 15.44
N PRO A 217 3.93 1.93 15.94
CA PRO A 217 4.44 1.73 17.29
C PRO A 217 3.54 2.36 18.34
N ASP A 218 3.12 1.57 19.33
CA ASP A 218 2.20 1.96 20.41
C ASP A 218 2.62 3.24 21.16
N PHE A 219 3.94 3.47 21.32
CA PHE A 219 4.46 4.61 22.08
C PHE A 219 4.23 5.99 21.42
N ARG A 220 3.85 6.04 20.14
CA ARG A 220 3.63 7.34 19.44
C ARG A 220 2.24 7.92 19.65
N GLY A 221 1.28 7.13 20.13
CA GLY A 221 -0.03 7.63 20.53
C GLY A 221 -0.83 8.31 19.41
N PHE A 222 -1.04 7.62 18.28
CA PHE A 222 -1.72 8.18 17.11
C PHE A 222 -3.23 8.41 17.29
N GLY A 223 -3.82 7.91 18.36
CA GLY A 223 -5.26 8.02 18.61
C GLY A 223 -6.08 6.97 17.85
N GLU A 224 -7.35 7.27 17.65
CA GLU A 224 -8.28 6.42 16.90
C GLU A 224 -7.82 6.25 15.45
N GLY A 225 -7.88 5.02 14.93
CA GLY A 225 -7.36 4.68 13.59
C GLY A 225 -5.84 4.43 13.54
N GLY A 226 -5.12 4.67 14.64
CA GLY A 226 -3.69 4.37 14.77
C GLY A 226 -2.82 5.07 13.74
N ALA A 227 -1.63 4.53 13.50
CA ALA A 227 -0.73 5.04 12.47
C ALA A 227 -1.34 4.95 11.06
N TYR A 228 -2.21 3.97 10.80
CA TYR A 228 -2.84 3.80 9.50
C TYR A 228 -3.60 5.06 9.06
N ALA A 229 -4.59 5.49 9.85
CA ALA A 229 -5.35 6.69 9.54
C ALA A 229 -4.48 7.96 9.59
N ALA A 230 -3.62 8.09 10.61
CA ALA A 230 -2.76 9.26 10.76
C ALA A 230 -1.80 9.47 9.57
N GLN A 231 -1.26 8.40 9.00
CA GLN A 231 -0.38 8.46 7.83
C GLN A 231 -1.15 8.90 6.57
N HIS A 232 -2.35 8.36 6.34
CA HIS A 232 -3.18 8.76 5.20
C HIS A 232 -3.60 10.23 5.28
N LEU A 233 -4.04 10.68 6.46
CA LEU A 233 -4.39 12.08 6.68
C LEU A 233 -3.18 13.01 6.47
N ALA A 234 -2.00 12.62 6.96
CA ALA A 234 -0.79 13.41 6.76
C ALA A 234 -0.39 13.54 5.27
N VAL A 235 -0.59 12.48 4.48
CA VAL A 235 -0.38 12.53 3.02
C VAL A 235 -1.43 13.42 2.35
N ALA A 236 -2.70 13.30 2.71
CA ALA A 236 -3.76 14.15 2.18
C ALA A 236 -3.49 15.63 2.43
N GLU A 237 -3.05 15.98 3.65
CA GLU A 237 -2.64 17.36 3.98
C GLU A 237 -1.50 17.86 3.10
N VAL A 238 -0.46 17.05 2.86
CA VAL A 238 0.66 17.41 1.97
C VAL A 238 0.20 17.63 0.54
N VAL A 239 -0.63 16.73 0.02
CA VAL A 239 -1.18 16.84 -1.34
C VAL A 239 -1.99 18.12 -1.50
N MET A 240 -2.88 18.44 -0.54
CA MET A 240 -3.70 19.65 -0.60
C MET A 240 -2.87 20.93 -0.37
N ALA A 241 -1.87 20.90 0.51
CA ALA A 241 -0.95 22.02 0.71
C ALA A 241 -0.14 22.33 -0.57
N ALA A 242 0.22 21.32 -1.36
CA ALA A 242 0.87 21.53 -2.65
C ALA A 242 -0.06 22.26 -3.64
N GLN A 243 -1.35 21.93 -3.68
CA GLN A 243 -2.33 22.67 -4.50
C GLN A 243 -2.44 24.14 -4.07
N ALA A 244 -2.45 24.40 -2.74
CA ALA A 244 -2.45 25.77 -2.23
C ALA A 244 -1.22 26.57 -2.67
N SER A 245 -0.05 25.93 -2.67
CA SER A 245 1.21 26.58 -3.07
C SER A 245 1.24 26.92 -4.56
N ASP A 246 0.64 26.09 -5.41
CA ASP A 246 0.54 26.31 -6.85
C ASP A 246 -0.44 27.44 -7.21
N SER A 247 -1.44 27.71 -6.35
CA SER A 247 -2.48 28.71 -6.57
C SER A 247 -2.84 29.44 -5.24
N PRO A 248 -1.95 30.33 -4.74
CA PRO A 248 -2.09 30.90 -3.40
C PRO A 248 -3.36 31.72 -3.17
N ASP A 249 -3.91 32.31 -4.23
CA ASP A 249 -5.10 33.18 -4.15
C ASP A 249 -6.40 32.46 -4.53
N ALA A 250 -6.30 31.19 -4.97
CA ALA A 250 -7.49 30.41 -5.36
C ALA A 250 -8.05 29.66 -4.14
N PRO A 251 -9.39 29.67 -3.93
CA PRO A 251 -9.98 28.80 -2.93
C PRO A 251 -9.75 27.35 -3.27
N LEU A 252 -9.43 26.53 -2.27
CA LEU A 252 -9.31 25.09 -2.42
C LEU A 252 -10.60 24.39 -2.00
N PRO A 253 -10.95 23.26 -2.65
CA PRO A 253 -12.05 22.42 -2.19
C PRO A 253 -11.74 21.82 -0.82
N ALA A 254 -12.77 21.52 -0.07
CA ALA A 254 -12.65 20.71 1.14
C ALA A 254 -12.22 19.28 0.78
N HIS A 255 -11.66 18.56 1.74
CA HIS A 255 -11.22 17.18 1.55
C HIS A 255 -11.47 16.34 2.79
N SER A 256 -11.55 15.03 2.60
CA SER A 256 -11.69 14.06 3.67
C SER A 256 -11.06 12.71 3.32
N LEU A 257 -10.74 11.93 4.36
CA LEU A 257 -10.33 10.53 4.25
C LEU A 257 -11.59 9.67 4.30
N VAL A 258 -11.71 8.77 3.34
CA VAL A 258 -12.83 7.81 3.22
C VAL A 258 -12.30 6.41 3.01
N TYR A 259 -13.15 5.43 3.25
CA TYR A 259 -12.76 4.04 3.24
C TYR A 259 -13.62 3.23 2.27
N GLN A 260 -13.05 2.14 1.75
CA GLN A 260 -13.71 1.20 0.84
C GLN A 260 -13.51 -0.25 1.26
N SER A 261 -14.16 -1.18 0.58
CA SER A 261 -13.91 -2.64 0.70
C SER A 261 -14.13 -3.20 2.10
N ARG A 262 -15.06 -2.63 2.87
CA ARG A 262 -15.39 -3.18 4.18
C ARG A 262 -15.83 -4.63 4.04
N SER A 263 -15.22 -5.52 4.81
CA SER A 263 -15.53 -6.94 4.82
C SER A 263 -15.79 -7.47 6.26
N GLY A 264 -16.34 -8.65 6.36
CA GLY A 264 -16.65 -9.28 7.65
C GLY A 264 -18.04 -8.96 8.21
N PRO A 265 -18.39 -9.51 9.39
CA PRO A 265 -19.74 -9.37 9.93
C PRO A 265 -20.03 -7.94 10.38
N PRO A 266 -21.28 -7.49 10.32
CA PRO A 266 -21.69 -6.14 10.76
C PRO A 266 -21.32 -5.83 12.22
N SER A 267 -21.19 -6.86 13.07
CA SER A 267 -20.82 -6.69 14.48
C SER A 267 -19.36 -6.33 14.72
N MET A 268 -18.51 -6.41 13.70
CA MET A 268 -17.10 -6.03 13.80
C MET A 268 -16.94 -4.58 13.30
N PRO A 269 -16.50 -3.63 14.15
CA PRO A 269 -16.25 -2.27 13.74
C PRO A 269 -15.07 -2.20 12.75
N TRP A 270 -15.24 -1.39 11.72
CA TRP A 270 -14.22 -1.06 10.72
C TRP A 270 -14.07 0.46 10.64
N LEU A 271 -13.03 0.95 10.00
CA LEU A 271 -12.86 2.37 9.78
C LEU A 271 -13.93 2.91 8.83
N GLU A 272 -14.47 4.07 9.15
CA GLU A 272 -15.55 4.79 8.46
C GLU A 272 -15.18 6.26 8.25
N PRO A 273 -15.88 7.02 7.37
CA PRO A 273 -17.06 6.61 6.58
C PRO A 273 -16.69 5.78 5.33
N ASP A 274 -17.65 4.96 4.86
CA ASP A 274 -17.56 4.37 3.51
C ASP A 274 -17.62 5.46 2.44
N ILE A 275 -16.96 5.24 1.30
CA ILE A 275 -16.89 6.24 0.22
C ILE A 275 -18.26 6.55 -0.36
N ASN A 276 -19.15 5.55 -0.50
CA ASN A 276 -20.48 5.76 -1.04
C ASN A 276 -21.35 6.56 -0.08
N ASP A 277 -21.31 6.23 1.22
CA ASP A 277 -22.00 7.01 2.26
C ASP A 277 -21.50 8.46 2.30
N ALA A 278 -20.20 8.68 2.10
CA ALA A 278 -19.62 10.01 2.04
C ALA A 278 -20.10 10.80 0.80
N ILE A 279 -20.20 10.16 -0.37
CA ILE A 279 -20.72 10.77 -1.60
C ILE A 279 -22.20 11.16 -1.40
N ASP A 280 -23.02 10.28 -0.82
CA ASP A 280 -24.43 10.55 -0.51
C ASP A 280 -24.58 11.77 0.40
N ALA A 281 -23.78 11.86 1.47
CA ALA A 281 -23.78 12.98 2.39
C ALA A 281 -23.34 14.29 1.71
N LEU A 282 -22.29 14.26 0.89
CA LEU A 282 -21.82 15.43 0.14
C LEU A 282 -22.85 15.91 -0.87
N ALA A 283 -23.57 15.01 -1.53
CA ALA A 283 -24.66 15.37 -2.43
C ALA A 283 -25.79 16.09 -1.67
N ALA A 284 -26.17 15.61 -0.46
CA ALA A 284 -27.16 16.25 0.39
C ALA A 284 -26.71 17.66 0.84
N ASP A 285 -25.41 17.89 1.01
CA ASP A 285 -24.82 19.19 1.35
C ASP A 285 -24.65 20.12 0.12
N GLY A 286 -25.06 19.64 -1.05
CA GLY A 286 -25.05 20.41 -2.29
C GLY A 286 -23.68 20.52 -2.95
N ILE A 287 -22.80 19.57 -2.74
CA ILE A 287 -21.56 19.37 -3.52
C ILE A 287 -21.94 18.85 -4.91
N GLU A 288 -21.28 19.36 -5.92
CA GLU A 288 -21.58 19.09 -7.33
C GLU A 288 -20.48 18.27 -8.03
N ALA A 289 -19.28 18.20 -7.42
CA ALA A 289 -18.17 17.40 -7.95
C ALA A 289 -17.34 16.74 -6.86
N VAL A 290 -16.82 15.53 -7.15
CA VAL A 290 -15.83 14.84 -6.33
C VAL A 290 -14.60 14.45 -7.13
N VAL A 291 -13.42 14.63 -6.53
CA VAL A 291 -12.14 14.11 -7.02
C VAL A 291 -11.74 12.96 -6.10
N ILE A 292 -11.76 11.73 -6.61
CA ILE A 292 -11.47 10.52 -5.86
C ILE A 292 -9.98 10.20 -6.01
N VAL A 293 -9.25 10.15 -4.90
CA VAL A 293 -7.81 9.92 -4.84
C VAL A 293 -7.53 8.59 -4.16
N PRO A 294 -7.11 7.54 -4.87
CA PRO A 294 -6.84 6.22 -4.30
C PRO A 294 -5.53 6.21 -3.51
N VAL A 295 -5.43 7.06 -2.48
CA VAL A 295 -4.20 7.35 -1.74
C VAL A 295 -3.62 6.12 -1.05
N GLY A 296 -4.46 5.14 -0.69
CA GLY A 296 -4.06 3.90 -0.03
C GLY A 296 -3.40 2.85 -0.93
N PHE A 297 -3.31 3.12 -2.24
CA PHE A 297 -2.93 2.11 -3.24
C PHE A 297 -1.80 2.61 -4.13
N ILE A 298 -0.90 1.69 -4.51
CA ILE A 298 0.20 2.01 -5.44
C ILE A 298 -0.09 1.55 -6.87
N SER A 299 -1.03 0.64 -7.04
CA SER A 299 -1.45 0.08 -8.32
C SER A 299 -2.95 -0.19 -8.32
N ASP A 300 -3.56 -0.19 -9.50
CA ASP A 300 -4.94 -0.62 -9.65
C ASP A 300 -5.03 -2.14 -9.42
N HIS A 301 -6.06 -2.55 -8.73
CA HIS A 301 -6.47 -3.94 -8.54
C HIS A 301 -8.01 -3.99 -8.51
N MET A 302 -8.57 -5.17 -8.28
CA MET A 302 -10.03 -5.32 -8.42
C MET A 302 -10.82 -4.43 -7.47
N GLU A 303 -10.36 -4.23 -6.23
CA GLU A 303 -11.05 -3.35 -5.28
C GLU A 303 -11.00 -1.87 -5.70
N VAL A 304 -9.94 -1.40 -6.37
CA VAL A 304 -9.91 -0.06 -6.97
C VAL A 304 -10.87 0.02 -8.16
N LYS A 305 -10.86 -1.00 -9.02
CA LYS A 305 -11.71 -1.05 -10.22
C LYS A 305 -13.19 -1.18 -9.88
N TRP A 306 -13.51 -1.99 -8.87
CA TRP A 306 -14.89 -2.20 -8.48
C TRP A 306 -15.40 -1.07 -7.57
N ASP A 307 -14.75 -0.84 -6.44
CA ASP A 307 -15.29 0.08 -5.43
C ASP A 307 -15.21 1.55 -5.87
N LEU A 308 -14.13 1.93 -6.61
CA LEU A 308 -13.95 3.33 -7.02
C LEU A 308 -14.40 3.59 -8.46
N ASP A 309 -13.98 2.76 -9.45
CA ASP A 309 -14.29 2.99 -10.86
C ASP A 309 -15.71 2.54 -11.24
N THR A 310 -16.38 1.74 -10.40
CA THR A 310 -17.75 1.28 -10.62
C THR A 310 -18.69 1.88 -9.56
N GLU A 311 -18.65 1.38 -8.32
CA GLU A 311 -19.65 1.74 -7.30
C GLU A 311 -19.62 3.24 -6.94
N ALA A 312 -18.45 3.82 -6.64
CA ALA A 312 -18.35 5.23 -6.26
C ALA A 312 -18.73 6.16 -7.42
N LEU A 313 -18.33 5.84 -8.66
CA LEU A 313 -18.73 6.64 -9.83
C LEU A 313 -20.23 6.49 -10.15
N GLU A 314 -20.82 5.31 -9.95
CA GLU A 314 -22.27 5.09 -10.09
C GLU A 314 -23.04 5.86 -9.01
N THR A 315 -22.60 5.84 -7.76
CA THR A 315 -23.21 6.62 -6.65
C THR A 315 -23.20 8.12 -6.96
N ALA A 316 -22.04 8.66 -7.37
CA ALA A 316 -21.93 10.06 -7.78
C ALA A 316 -22.83 10.39 -8.97
N GLY A 317 -22.86 9.50 -9.99
CA GLY A 317 -23.74 9.65 -11.16
C GLY A 317 -25.22 9.63 -10.81
N GLY A 318 -25.64 8.84 -9.82
CA GLY A 318 -27.00 8.80 -9.28
C GLY A 318 -27.46 10.14 -8.70
N HIS A 319 -26.52 10.95 -8.21
CA HIS A 319 -26.75 12.32 -7.72
C HIS A 319 -26.52 13.41 -8.79
N ASN A 320 -26.25 13.06 -10.05
CA ASN A 320 -25.78 13.97 -11.11
C ASN A 320 -24.51 14.74 -10.73
N MET A 321 -23.69 14.19 -9.86
CA MET A 321 -22.44 14.76 -9.42
C MET A 321 -21.34 14.42 -10.44
N PHE A 322 -20.51 15.39 -10.82
CA PHE A 322 -19.34 15.12 -11.64
C PHE A 322 -18.27 14.42 -10.78
N ALA A 323 -17.79 13.28 -11.24
CA ALA A 323 -16.78 12.52 -10.51
C ALA A 323 -15.59 12.20 -11.41
N VAL A 324 -14.39 12.32 -10.85
CA VAL A 324 -13.15 11.92 -11.51
C VAL A 324 -12.24 11.18 -10.53
N ARG A 325 -11.77 9.99 -10.91
CA ARG A 325 -10.78 9.23 -10.14
C ARG A 325 -9.38 9.54 -10.67
N VAL A 326 -8.47 9.91 -9.76
CA VAL A 326 -7.03 10.12 -10.03
C VAL A 326 -6.34 8.77 -10.21
N PRO A 327 -5.38 8.63 -11.13
CA PRO A 327 -4.61 7.39 -11.25
C PRO A 327 -3.87 7.00 -9.94
N THR A 328 -3.67 5.70 -9.74
CA THR A 328 -2.70 5.21 -8.75
C THR A 328 -1.26 5.52 -9.22
N PRO A 329 -0.25 5.51 -8.34
CA PRO A 329 1.14 5.79 -8.71
C PRO A 329 1.69 4.93 -9.86
N GLY A 330 1.39 3.63 -9.88
CA GLY A 330 1.77 2.71 -10.96
C GLY A 330 3.24 2.81 -11.35
N VAL A 331 3.51 3.27 -12.58
CA VAL A 331 4.87 3.51 -13.10
C VAL A 331 5.17 5.00 -13.27
N HIS A 332 4.52 5.86 -12.51
CA HIS A 332 4.81 7.30 -12.53
C HIS A 332 6.32 7.53 -12.30
N PRO A 333 7.00 8.38 -13.10
CA PRO A 333 8.46 8.54 -13.02
C PRO A 333 8.97 8.90 -11.62
N ALA A 334 8.28 9.80 -10.91
CA ALA A 334 8.65 10.16 -9.54
C ALA A 334 8.55 8.96 -8.59
N PHE A 335 7.54 8.10 -8.76
CA PHE A 335 7.36 6.93 -7.91
C PHE A 335 8.45 5.88 -8.16
N VAL A 336 8.74 5.55 -9.41
CA VAL A 336 9.82 4.62 -9.79
C VAL A 336 11.17 5.12 -9.26
N THR A 337 11.48 6.40 -9.50
CA THR A 337 12.68 7.05 -8.95
C THR A 337 12.74 6.94 -7.43
N GLY A 338 11.63 7.24 -6.75
CA GLY A 338 11.54 7.19 -5.29
C GLY A 338 11.70 5.79 -4.71
N LEU A 339 11.21 4.75 -5.38
CA LEU A 339 11.45 3.37 -4.93
C LEU A 339 12.92 2.97 -5.03
N VAL A 340 13.62 3.40 -6.08
CA VAL A 340 15.07 3.20 -6.19
C VAL A 340 15.79 4.01 -5.11
N ASP A 341 15.39 5.26 -4.84
CA ASP A 341 15.98 6.07 -3.76
C ASP A 341 15.84 5.40 -2.39
N LEU A 342 14.68 4.80 -2.08
CA LEU A 342 14.46 4.03 -0.84
C LEU A 342 15.38 2.80 -0.73
N VAL A 343 15.61 2.10 -1.84
CA VAL A 343 16.56 0.99 -1.88
C VAL A 343 17.98 1.48 -1.59
N LEU A 344 18.38 2.59 -2.21
CA LEU A 344 19.71 3.19 -2.00
C LEU A 344 19.85 3.77 -0.60
N GLU A 345 18.82 4.44 -0.08
CA GLU A 345 18.75 4.92 1.31
C GLU A 345 19.10 3.80 2.30
N ARG A 346 18.49 2.63 2.12
CA ARG A 346 18.73 1.47 2.98
C ARG A 346 20.07 0.79 2.71
N ARG A 347 20.49 0.68 1.43
CA ARG A 347 21.76 0.08 1.02
C ARG A 347 22.96 0.86 1.54
N ASP A 348 22.88 2.19 1.40
CA ASP A 348 24.01 3.07 1.69
C ASP A 348 24.04 3.53 3.16
N GLY A 349 23.04 3.12 3.96
CA GLY A 349 22.96 3.45 5.39
C GLY A 349 22.75 4.93 5.63
N VAL A 350 21.90 5.59 4.82
CA VAL A 350 21.65 7.02 4.94
C VAL A 350 21.11 7.36 6.33
N PRO A 351 21.72 8.33 7.06
CA PRO A 351 21.25 8.75 8.37
C PRO A 351 19.78 9.20 8.35
N ALA A 352 19.03 8.88 9.40
CA ALA A 352 17.60 9.20 9.47
C ALA A 352 17.30 10.70 9.22
N ALA A 353 18.16 11.57 9.69
CA ALA A 353 18.02 13.02 9.53
C ALA A 353 18.14 13.49 8.06
N ASP A 354 18.79 12.71 7.20
CA ASP A 354 19.04 13.04 5.80
C ASP A 354 18.03 12.37 4.84
N ARG A 355 17.12 11.55 5.38
CA ARG A 355 16.10 10.83 4.59
C ARG A 355 14.95 11.74 4.22
N PRO A 356 14.53 11.80 2.95
CA PRO A 356 13.44 12.66 2.53
C PRO A 356 12.10 12.19 3.09
N ALA A 357 11.37 13.10 3.74
CA ALA A 357 10.01 12.87 4.24
C ALA A 357 9.21 14.15 4.15
N LEU A 358 8.01 14.11 3.58
CA LEU A 358 7.13 15.26 3.40
C LEU A 358 6.18 15.48 4.58
N THR A 359 6.00 14.47 5.42
CA THR A 359 5.08 14.55 6.56
C THR A 359 5.83 14.72 7.87
N LYS A 360 5.15 15.24 8.89
CA LYS A 360 5.69 15.36 10.27
C LYS A 360 5.85 14.00 10.97
N LEU A 361 5.40 12.91 10.34
CA LEU A 361 5.44 11.58 10.92
C LEU A 361 6.72 10.81 10.57
N GLY A 362 7.38 11.17 9.47
CA GLY A 362 8.55 10.47 8.95
C GLY A 362 9.88 11.19 9.17
N PRO A 363 11.01 10.62 8.69
CA PRO A 363 11.03 9.36 7.94
C PRO A 363 10.63 8.16 8.80
N TRP A 364 9.88 7.21 8.19
CA TRP A 364 9.42 6.03 8.92
C TRP A 364 10.55 5.02 9.13
N TYR A 365 10.33 4.02 9.96
CA TYR A 365 11.34 3.06 10.40
C TYR A 365 11.73 2.03 9.33
N ASP A 366 13.00 1.71 9.22
CA ASP A 366 13.49 0.56 8.44
C ASP A 366 13.08 -0.75 9.09
N VAL A 367 13.16 -0.78 10.43
CA VAL A 367 13.00 -1.98 11.23
C VAL A 367 11.83 -1.81 12.18
N CYS A 368 10.89 -2.75 12.11
CA CYS A 368 9.74 -2.75 13.01
C CYS A 368 10.06 -3.47 14.30
N ARG A 369 9.73 -2.87 15.44
CA ARG A 369 9.82 -3.52 16.75
C ARG A 369 8.93 -4.76 16.81
N PRO A 370 9.27 -5.75 17.67
CA PRO A 370 8.36 -6.83 18.00
C PRO A 370 6.99 -6.26 18.43
N GLY A 371 5.92 -6.91 18.01
CA GLY A 371 4.55 -6.45 18.29
C GLY A 371 4.02 -5.35 17.35
N CYS A 372 4.88 -4.69 16.56
CA CYS A 372 4.42 -3.65 15.65
C CYS A 372 3.46 -4.22 14.60
N CYS A 373 2.27 -3.63 14.50
CA CYS A 373 1.21 -4.01 13.56
C CYS A 373 0.79 -5.48 13.65
N GLU A 374 0.87 -6.12 14.80
CA GLU A 374 0.42 -7.50 14.97
C GLU A 374 -1.10 -7.64 14.83
N ASN A 375 -1.54 -8.76 14.28
CA ASN A 375 -2.94 -9.11 14.28
C ASN A 375 -3.33 -9.73 15.63
N VAL A 376 -3.97 -8.95 16.47
CA VAL A 376 -4.38 -9.37 17.81
C VAL A 376 -5.42 -10.50 17.81
N ARG A 377 -6.12 -10.71 16.69
CA ARG A 377 -7.16 -11.74 16.55
C ARG A 377 -6.59 -13.09 16.15
N LEU A 378 -5.47 -13.11 15.40
CA LEU A 378 -4.85 -14.33 14.88
C LEU A 378 -3.65 -14.81 15.71
N GLY A 379 -3.28 -14.04 16.74
CA GLY A 379 -2.11 -14.31 17.55
C GLY A 379 -0.78 -14.04 16.86
N PHE A 380 0.31 -14.31 17.57
CA PHE A 380 1.66 -14.07 17.07
C PHE A 380 2.02 -15.03 15.93
N LYS A 381 2.56 -14.48 14.87
CA LYS A 381 3.20 -15.23 13.77
C LYS A 381 4.65 -14.78 13.60
N ARG A 382 5.50 -15.71 13.20
CA ARG A 382 6.91 -15.42 12.86
C ARG A 382 6.98 -14.42 11.72
N ALA A 383 7.92 -13.51 11.77
CA ALA A 383 8.07 -12.47 10.74
C ALA A 383 9.55 -12.22 10.44
N ALA A 384 9.89 -12.09 9.18
CA ALA A 384 11.20 -11.67 8.72
C ALA A 384 11.31 -10.13 8.67
N ALA A 385 12.47 -9.62 8.25
CA ALA A 385 12.76 -8.19 8.12
C ALA A 385 12.37 -7.38 9.37
N GLY A 386 12.61 -7.96 10.53
CA GLY A 386 12.32 -7.37 11.83
C GLY A 386 13.54 -6.72 12.45
N VAL A 387 13.48 -6.53 13.76
CA VAL A 387 14.56 -5.92 14.55
C VAL A 387 15.87 -6.65 14.31
N ALA A 388 16.93 -5.90 13.99
CA ALA A 388 18.28 -6.42 14.02
C ALA A 388 18.66 -6.80 15.47
N PRO A 389 19.38 -7.89 15.68
CA PRO A 389 19.83 -8.28 17.00
C PRO A 389 20.80 -7.27 17.61
#